data_607009c025ea6fbe8949a8e92f889993
#
_entry.id   607009c025ea6fbe8949a8e92f889993
#
_cell.length_a   1.000
_cell.length_b   1.000
_cell.length_c   1.000
_cell.angle_alpha   90.00
_cell.angle_beta   90.00
_cell.angle_gamma   90.00
#
_symmetry.space_group_name_H-M   'P 1'
#
loop_
_entity.id
_entity.type
_entity.pdbx_description
1 polymer ?
#
loop_
_entity_poly.entity_id
_entity_poly.type
_entity_poly.pdbx_seq_one_letter_code
_entity_poly.pdbx_strand_id
1 'polypeptide(L)'
;MGKIIDINSRAAFQRDVLEAEIPVIVDFWANWCGPCKVVAPELELLAKAYGEDLRIVKVDVDVNQDIAVEYGVQSIPTIALFRSGEWVAATVGAKRARVIEGDLGLASATGAHEATN
;
A
#
# COMPACT_ATOMS: atom_id res chain seq x y z
N MET A 1 -0.24 -16.48 3.82
CA MET A 1 -1.31 -15.56 4.09
C MET A 1 -0.81 -14.17 4.21
N GLY A 2 -1.38 -13.27 3.46
CA GLY A 2 -0.96 -11.88 3.53
C GLY A 2 -1.36 -11.25 4.84
N LYS A 3 -0.52 -10.36 5.38
CA LYS A 3 -0.88 -9.57 6.54
C LYS A 3 -0.54 -8.12 6.29
N ILE A 4 -1.25 -7.24 6.96
CA ILE A 4 -1.04 -5.80 6.85
C ILE A 4 -0.26 -5.35 8.07
N ILE A 5 0.82 -4.63 7.84
CA ILE A 5 1.78 -4.24 8.87
C ILE A 5 1.69 -2.74 9.09
N ASP A 6 1.61 -2.31 10.35
CA ASP A 6 1.65 -0.88 10.68
C ASP A 6 3.10 -0.40 10.73
N ILE A 7 3.35 0.75 10.10
CA ILE A 7 4.66 1.39 10.12
C ILE A 7 4.61 2.52 11.13
N ASN A 8 5.46 2.45 12.15
CA ASN A 8 5.45 3.43 13.23
C ASN A 8 6.75 4.22 13.37
N SER A 9 7.66 4.08 12.42
CA SER A 9 8.92 4.81 12.47
C SER A 9 9.56 4.86 11.09
N ARG A 10 10.47 5.80 10.92
CA ARG A 10 11.25 5.90 9.69
C ARG A 10 12.10 4.63 9.48
N ALA A 11 12.65 4.07 10.54
CA ALA A 11 13.46 2.86 10.44
C ALA A 11 12.63 1.68 9.95
N ALA A 12 11.39 1.55 10.43
CA ALA A 12 10.50 0.50 9.97
C ALA A 12 10.14 0.68 8.49
N PHE A 13 9.92 1.93 8.07
CA PHE A 13 9.62 2.23 6.67
C PHE A 13 10.80 1.84 5.78
N GLN A 14 12.01 2.19 6.20
CA GLN A 14 13.22 1.82 5.47
C GLN A 14 13.30 0.30 5.29
N ARG A 15 13.14 -0.44 6.39
CA ARG A 15 13.27 -1.90 6.38
C ARG A 15 12.16 -2.58 5.58
N ASP A 16 10.90 -2.19 5.83
CA ASP A 16 9.77 -2.95 5.33
C ASP A 16 9.29 -2.48 3.95
N VAL A 17 9.62 -1.27 3.56
CA VAL A 17 9.21 -0.71 2.28
C VAL A 17 10.38 -0.52 1.34
N LEU A 18 11.37 0.27 1.76
CA LEU A 18 12.45 0.67 0.86
C LEU A 18 13.41 -0.45 0.55
N GLU A 19 13.62 -1.37 1.50
CA GLU A 19 14.54 -2.50 1.32
C GLU A 19 13.82 -3.79 0.97
N ALA A 20 12.52 -3.73 0.74
CA ALA A 20 11.74 -4.94 0.43
C ALA A 20 12.12 -5.46 -0.95
N GLU A 21 12.18 -6.80 -1.06
CA GLU A 21 12.48 -7.47 -2.32
C GLU A 21 11.23 -7.81 -3.12
N ILE A 22 10.06 -7.59 -2.54
CA ILE A 22 8.78 -7.81 -3.19
C ILE A 22 8.07 -6.47 -3.32
N PRO A 23 7.06 -6.36 -4.19
CA PRO A 23 6.27 -5.13 -4.27
C PRO A 23 5.57 -4.84 -2.96
N VAL A 24 5.46 -3.56 -2.60
CA VAL A 24 4.84 -3.13 -1.36
C VAL A 24 3.76 -2.09 -1.64
N ILE A 25 2.56 -2.35 -1.16
CA ILE A 25 1.52 -1.33 -1.12
C ILE A 25 1.68 -0.56 0.19
N VAL A 26 1.70 0.77 0.08
CA VAL A 26 1.72 1.65 1.25
C VAL A 26 0.40 2.40 1.30
N ASP A 27 -0.36 2.18 2.36
CA ASP A 27 -1.64 2.84 2.62
C ASP A 27 -1.40 4.01 3.56
N PHE A 28 -1.42 5.23 3.02
CA PHE A 28 -1.33 6.45 3.83
C PHE A 28 -2.74 6.78 4.33
N TRP A 29 -2.91 6.75 5.64
CA TRP A 29 -4.22 6.85 6.28
C TRP A 29 -4.15 7.66 7.57
N ALA A 30 -5.30 7.94 8.15
CA ALA A 30 -5.39 8.55 9.49
C ALA A 30 -6.61 8.01 10.21
N ASN A 31 -6.53 8.03 11.53
CA ASN A 31 -7.56 7.47 12.39
C ASN A 31 -8.93 8.19 12.23
N TRP A 32 -8.90 9.48 11.92
CA TRP A 32 -10.10 10.30 11.76
C TRP A 32 -10.70 10.24 10.35
N CYS A 33 -10.09 9.51 9.45
CA CYS A 33 -10.44 9.52 8.03
C CYS A 33 -11.49 8.44 7.74
N GLY A 34 -12.71 8.86 7.42
CA GLY A 34 -13.79 7.92 7.09
C GLY A 34 -13.50 7.06 5.87
N PRO A 35 -13.11 7.66 4.73
CA PRO A 35 -12.79 6.87 3.53
C PRO A 35 -11.66 5.88 3.75
N CYS A 36 -10.70 6.19 4.64
CA CYS A 36 -9.63 5.25 4.97
C CYS A 36 -10.19 3.97 5.59
N LYS A 37 -11.26 4.10 6.36
CA LYS A 37 -11.90 2.94 6.99
C LYS A 37 -12.70 2.13 5.99
N VAL A 38 -13.22 2.79 4.95
CA VAL A 38 -13.95 2.11 3.88
C VAL A 38 -13.00 1.28 3.03
N VAL A 39 -11.78 1.76 2.80
CA VAL A 39 -10.82 1.05 1.95
C VAL A 39 -10.12 -0.11 2.70
N ALA A 40 -10.11 -0.08 4.02
CA ALA A 40 -9.40 -1.09 4.81
C ALA A 40 -9.79 -2.53 4.44
N PRO A 41 -11.09 -2.89 4.35
CA PRO A 41 -11.45 -4.26 3.94
C PRO A 41 -11.00 -4.62 2.53
N GLU A 42 -10.90 -3.63 1.65
CA GLU A 42 -10.46 -3.87 0.28
C GLU A 42 -8.99 -4.24 0.24
N LEU A 43 -8.18 -3.61 1.11
CA LEU A 43 -6.77 -3.97 1.23
C LEU A 43 -6.61 -5.38 1.83
N GLU A 44 -7.49 -5.77 2.74
CA GLU A 44 -7.48 -7.12 3.27
C GLU A 44 -7.72 -8.15 2.17
N LEU A 45 -8.63 -7.85 1.24
CA LEU A 45 -8.87 -8.74 0.10
C LEU A 45 -7.62 -8.87 -0.77
N LEU A 46 -6.89 -7.78 -0.99
CA LEU A 46 -5.65 -7.83 -1.75
C LEU A 46 -4.58 -8.62 -1.01
N ALA A 47 -4.49 -8.44 0.30
CA ALA A 47 -3.52 -9.19 1.09
C ALA A 47 -3.76 -10.69 0.98
N LYS A 48 -5.04 -11.10 0.99
CA LYS A 48 -5.40 -12.50 0.83
C LYS A 48 -5.09 -13.00 -0.57
N ALA A 49 -5.43 -12.20 -1.58
CA ALA A 49 -5.30 -12.63 -2.96
C ALA A 49 -3.85 -12.84 -3.37
N TYR A 50 -2.96 -11.97 -2.92
CA TYR A 50 -1.57 -11.98 -3.34
C TYR A 50 -0.64 -12.72 -2.37
N GLY A 51 -1.08 -12.88 -1.11
CA GLY A 51 -0.29 -13.61 -0.13
C GLY A 51 1.11 -13.04 0.03
N GLU A 52 2.10 -13.89 -0.14
CA GLU A 52 3.50 -13.50 0.06
C GLU A 52 4.15 -12.84 -1.15
N ASP A 53 3.41 -12.70 -2.24
CA ASP A 53 3.91 -12.01 -3.43
C ASP A 53 3.78 -10.49 -3.31
N LEU A 54 3.12 -10.01 -2.28
CA LEU A 54 2.83 -8.59 -2.06
C LEU A 54 2.84 -8.30 -0.58
N ARG A 55 3.52 -7.23 -0.19
CA ARG A 55 3.44 -6.74 1.18
C ARG A 55 2.53 -5.52 1.21
N ILE A 56 1.70 -5.42 2.25
CA ILE A 56 0.87 -4.23 2.45
C ILE A 56 1.21 -3.65 3.81
N VAL A 57 1.55 -2.36 3.84
CA VAL A 57 1.84 -1.65 5.07
C VAL A 57 0.94 -0.44 5.19
N LYS A 58 0.70 0.01 6.41
CA LYS A 58 -0.10 1.18 6.71
C LYS A 58 0.80 2.23 7.35
N VAL A 59 0.72 3.45 6.84
CA VAL A 59 1.48 4.59 7.35
C VAL A 59 0.47 5.64 7.82
N ASP A 60 0.30 5.75 9.13
CA ASP A 60 -0.55 6.77 9.73
C ASP A 60 0.15 8.12 9.54
N VAL A 61 -0.49 9.03 8.80
CA VAL A 61 0.14 10.30 8.43
C VAL A 61 0.31 11.23 9.65
N ASP A 62 -0.46 11.04 10.69
CA ASP A 62 -0.32 11.84 11.90
C ASP A 62 0.90 11.40 12.72
N VAL A 63 1.18 10.12 12.72
CA VAL A 63 2.34 9.55 13.43
C VAL A 63 3.62 9.71 12.61
N ASN A 64 3.52 9.58 11.28
CA ASN A 64 4.66 9.58 10.37
C ASN A 64 4.58 10.76 9.42
N GLN A 65 4.50 11.98 9.98
CA GLN A 65 4.35 13.19 9.19
C GLN A 65 5.50 13.40 8.22
N ASP A 66 6.71 13.06 8.65
CA ASP A 66 7.91 13.21 7.80
C ASP A 66 7.81 12.36 6.53
N ILE A 67 7.32 11.14 6.65
CA ILE A 67 7.19 10.25 5.50
C ILE A 67 6.12 10.77 4.55
N ALA A 68 4.97 11.19 5.10
CA ALA A 68 3.88 11.72 4.29
C ALA A 68 4.32 12.96 3.50
N VAL A 69 5.04 13.86 4.15
CA VAL A 69 5.55 15.08 3.51
C VAL A 69 6.57 14.74 2.43
N GLU A 70 7.46 13.81 2.73
CA GLU A 70 8.50 13.41 1.79
C GLU A 70 7.91 12.93 0.46
N TYR A 71 6.82 12.18 0.52
CA TYR A 71 6.20 11.63 -0.69
C TYR A 71 5.05 12.48 -1.22
N GLY A 72 4.87 13.68 -0.66
CA GLY A 72 3.88 14.63 -1.18
C GLY A 72 2.45 14.17 -1.02
N VAL A 73 2.15 13.43 0.03
CA VAL A 73 0.79 12.94 0.27
C VAL A 73 -0.07 14.11 0.75
N GLN A 74 -1.09 14.46 -0.04
CA GLN A 74 -1.97 15.58 0.27
C GLN A 74 -3.39 15.16 0.59
N SER A 75 -3.80 13.99 0.11
CA SER A 75 -5.14 13.46 0.32
C SER A 75 -5.06 12.03 0.82
N ILE A 76 -5.95 11.64 1.71
CA ILE A 76 -5.98 10.28 2.21
C ILE A 76 -7.37 9.68 2.02
N PRO A 77 -7.46 8.37 1.76
CA PRO A 77 -6.33 7.47 1.65
C PRO A 77 -5.59 7.66 0.33
N THR A 78 -4.27 7.59 0.39
CA THR A 78 -3.42 7.45 -0.79
C THR A 78 -2.81 6.06 -0.71
N ILE A 79 -3.02 5.28 -1.75
CA ILE A 79 -2.53 3.90 -1.83
C ILE A 79 -1.43 3.90 -2.88
N ALA A 80 -0.20 3.71 -2.45
CA ALA A 80 0.96 3.76 -3.35
C ALA A 80 1.57 2.38 -3.52
N LEU A 81 2.13 2.12 -4.68
CA LEU A 81 2.89 0.91 -4.94
C LEU A 81 4.36 1.26 -5.02
N PHE A 82 5.16 0.58 -4.20
CA PHE A 82 6.62 0.71 -4.21
C PHE A 82 7.22 -0.57 -4.79
N ARG A 83 8.23 -0.41 -5.64
CA ARG A 83 9.02 -1.52 -6.16
C ARG A 83 10.48 -1.14 -6.08
N SER A 84 11.28 -2.00 -5.47
CA SER A 84 12.71 -1.77 -5.33
C SER A 84 13.01 -0.42 -4.71
N GLY A 85 12.21 -0.05 -3.70
CA GLY A 85 12.40 1.19 -2.95
C GLY A 85 11.86 2.43 -3.60
N GLU A 86 11.15 2.31 -4.73
CA GLU A 86 10.66 3.48 -5.46
C GLU A 86 9.13 3.47 -5.60
N TRP A 87 8.54 4.65 -5.46
CA TRP A 87 7.13 4.88 -5.69
C TRP A 87 6.87 4.80 -7.19
N VAL A 88 6.16 3.78 -7.64
CA VAL A 88 5.94 3.56 -9.08
C VAL A 88 4.52 3.83 -9.53
N ALA A 89 3.54 3.80 -8.63
CA ALA A 89 2.15 4.06 -8.97
C ALA A 89 1.38 4.44 -7.71
N ALA A 90 0.24 5.12 -7.87
CA ALA A 90 -0.61 5.45 -6.73
C ALA A 90 -2.04 5.68 -7.19
N THR A 91 -2.97 5.51 -6.25
CA THR A 91 -4.37 5.86 -6.45
C THR A 91 -4.86 6.52 -5.17
N VAL A 92 -5.77 7.47 -5.29
CA VAL A 92 -6.27 8.26 -4.18
C VAL A 92 -7.77 8.01 -4.01
N GLY A 93 -8.19 7.86 -2.76
CA GLY A 93 -9.59 7.68 -2.41
C GLY A 93 -9.94 6.24 -2.14
N ALA A 94 -11.13 6.05 -1.56
CA ALA A 94 -11.62 4.71 -1.23
C ALA A 94 -12.17 4.06 -2.49
N LYS A 95 -11.59 2.93 -2.86
CA LYS A 95 -11.96 2.21 -4.09
C LYS A 95 -12.00 0.73 -3.79
N ARG A 96 -12.69 -0.02 -4.64
CA ARG A 96 -12.74 -1.47 -4.54
C ARG A 96 -11.39 -2.08 -4.87
N ALA A 97 -11.15 -3.26 -4.30
CA ALA A 97 -9.88 -3.97 -4.46
C ALA A 97 -9.49 -4.11 -5.94
N ARG A 98 -10.43 -4.50 -6.81
CA ARG A 98 -10.13 -4.68 -8.22
C ARG A 98 -9.75 -3.38 -8.93
N VAL A 99 -10.28 -2.25 -8.47
CA VAL A 99 -9.93 -0.95 -9.04
C VAL A 99 -8.53 -0.56 -8.58
N ILE A 100 -8.23 -0.75 -7.29
CA ILE A 100 -6.89 -0.51 -6.76
C ILE A 100 -5.88 -1.38 -7.51
N GLU A 101 -6.20 -2.65 -7.68
CA GLU A 101 -5.36 -3.60 -8.39
C GLU A 101 -5.02 -3.10 -9.80
N GLY A 102 -6.03 -2.63 -10.53
CA GLY A 102 -5.84 -2.11 -11.87
C GLY A 102 -5.07 -0.81 -11.89
N ASP A 103 -5.43 0.14 -10.99
CA ASP A 103 -4.78 1.44 -10.93
C ASP A 103 -3.29 1.32 -10.61
N LEU A 104 -2.92 0.35 -9.79
CA LEU A 104 -1.53 0.13 -9.41
C LEU A 104 -0.78 -0.84 -10.32
N GLY A 105 -1.48 -1.54 -11.20
CA GLY A 105 -0.86 -2.54 -12.05
C GLY A 105 -0.29 -3.72 -11.27
N LEU A 106 -1.04 -4.17 -10.25
CA LEU A 106 -0.54 -5.20 -9.33
C LEU A 106 -0.24 -6.53 -10.00
N ALA A 107 -1.07 -6.93 -10.96
CA ALA A 107 -0.87 -8.21 -11.62
C ALA A 107 0.47 -8.25 -12.34
N SER A 108 0.83 -7.17 -13.03
CA SER A 108 2.13 -7.07 -13.70
C SER A 108 3.27 -6.93 -12.71
N ALA A 109 3.05 -6.16 -11.64
CA ALA A 109 4.10 -5.89 -10.65
C ALA A 109 4.50 -7.17 -9.92
N THR A 110 3.52 -8.00 -9.57
CA THR A 110 3.78 -9.20 -8.78
C THR A 110 4.01 -10.43 -9.64
N GLY A 111 3.52 -10.43 -10.87
CA GLY A 111 3.50 -11.62 -11.70
C GLY A 111 2.50 -12.67 -11.24
N ALA A 112 1.79 -12.41 -10.15
CA ALA A 112 0.96 -13.43 -9.51
C ALA A 112 -0.24 -13.82 -10.36
N HIS A 113 -0.80 -12.90 -11.13
CA HIS A 113 -2.00 -13.14 -11.91
C HIS A 113 -1.75 -13.37 -13.40
N GLU A 114 -0.54 -13.23 -13.84
CA GLU A 114 -0.22 -13.40 -15.25
C GLU A 114 -0.43 -14.83 -15.72
N ALA A 115 -0.18 -15.75 -14.84
CA ALA A 115 -0.27 -17.18 -15.17
C ALA A 115 -1.71 -17.65 -15.34
N THR A 116 -2.69 -16.85 -14.93
CA THR A 116 -4.08 -17.26 -14.99
C THR A 116 -4.80 -16.83 -16.25
N ASN A 117 -4.14 -16.15 -17.13
CA ASN A 117 -4.75 -15.65 -18.37
C ASN A 117 -4.80 -16.67 -19.47
#